data_0f738c77723c58a29cd9e0f81ea92a44
#
_entry.id   0f738c77723c58a29cd9e0f81ea92a44
#
_cell.length_a   1.000
_cell.length_b   1.000
_cell.length_c   1.000
_cell.angle_alpha   90.00
_cell.angle_beta   90.00
_cell.angle_gamma   90.00
#
_symmetry.space_group_name_H-M   'P 1'
#
loop_
_entity.id
_entity.type
_entity.pdbx_description
1 polymer ?
#
loop_
_entity_poly.entity_id
_entity_poly.type
_entity_poly.pdbx_seq_one_letter_code
_entity_poly.pdbx_strand_id
1 'polypeptide(L)'
;FSPNLLQQALLYAILAAMGAFILASILVSLLLEFKITRSAEYDFTLKGGERLFKVGKPIMGGLLVIIVVTAITLLFNCERSYTYVPIGVMGISAFLGAADDLLNIFGKKRRNRTLPMTLTLIRVHKKWYVRLWYILTLPWTIFQRSTSVLGSHPGKGVLVHEKLLLQFLAGAITAWWIYFKLGPQWHTLWIPFDGFVSLSWWIIPLVIFLVMFTANAVNIADGLDGLAGGSLLITFAGLTAISWIEGRAAFTLLNATVMGALIAYTYFNVKPARFQMGDVGTLGLGALLAINVMAINKTILLPVLGFIFYIEAISVILQVFFRRFLGRRLFKMSPLHHHFEFKGWSEERIVMRFWLIHFFFVLIAIWLSMN
;
A
#
# COMPACT_ATOMS: atom_id res chain seq x y z
N PHE A 1 -16.64 0.73 27.08
CA PHE A 1 -17.00 1.55 25.92
C PHE A 1 -17.28 2.98 26.41
N SER A 2 -16.43 3.97 26.03
CA SER A 2 -16.72 5.37 26.38
C SER A 2 -17.48 6.01 25.21
N PRO A 3 -18.74 6.45 25.40
CA PRO A 3 -19.50 7.13 24.35
C PRO A 3 -18.77 8.39 23.86
N ASN A 4 -17.99 9.03 24.71
CA ASN A 4 -17.15 10.17 24.35
C ASN A 4 -16.08 9.83 23.30
N LEU A 5 -15.49 8.62 23.31
CA LEU A 5 -14.48 8.22 22.31
C LEU A 5 -15.11 8.04 20.92
N LEU A 6 -16.29 7.43 20.83
CA LEU A 6 -16.99 7.29 19.55
C LEU A 6 -17.38 8.66 18.99
N GLN A 7 -17.89 9.57 19.85
CA GLN A 7 -18.22 10.92 19.42
C GLN A 7 -16.98 11.69 18.92
N GLN A 8 -15.83 11.57 19.60
CA GLN A 8 -14.59 12.14 19.13
C GLN A 8 -14.12 11.54 17.80
N ALA A 9 -14.20 10.22 17.64
CA ALA A 9 -13.84 9.55 16.41
C ALA A 9 -14.69 10.03 15.22
N LEU A 10 -16.01 10.19 15.42
CA LEU A 10 -16.90 10.74 14.40
C LEU A 10 -16.55 12.20 14.07
N LEU A 11 -16.24 13.01 15.08
CA LEU A 11 -15.81 14.40 14.86
C LEU A 11 -14.52 14.45 14.02
N TYR A 12 -13.53 13.58 14.33
CA TYR A 12 -12.28 13.54 13.57
C TYR A 12 -12.51 13.09 12.12
N ALA A 13 -13.40 12.12 11.91
CA ALA A 13 -13.78 11.68 10.58
C ALA A 13 -14.45 12.82 9.78
N ILE A 14 -15.35 13.57 10.41
CA ILE A 14 -16.04 14.73 9.79
C ILE A 14 -15.02 15.81 9.44
N LEU A 15 -14.13 16.19 10.38
CA LEU A 15 -13.09 17.20 10.14
C LEU A 15 -12.14 16.77 9.00
N ALA A 16 -11.77 15.50 8.96
CA ALA A 16 -10.92 14.94 7.92
C ALA A 16 -11.63 14.94 6.56
N ALA A 17 -12.91 14.57 6.50
CA ALA A 17 -13.69 14.61 5.28
C ALA A 17 -13.82 16.04 4.76
N MET A 18 -14.20 16.99 5.61
CA MET A 18 -14.32 18.40 5.23
C MET A 18 -12.99 18.99 4.74
N GLY A 19 -11.90 18.77 5.50
CA GLY A 19 -10.56 19.22 5.10
C GLY A 19 -10.11 18.62 3.76
N ALA A 20 -10.38 17.33 3.55
CA ALA A 20 -10.07 16.68 2.28
C ALA A 20 -10.93 17.19 1.12
N PHE A 21 -12.23 17.45 1.33
CA PHE A 21 -13.07 18.06 0.28
C PHE A 21 -12.56 19.45 -0.14
N ILE A 22 -12.18 20.30 0.81
CA ILE A 22 -11.63 21.62 0.52
C ILE A 22 -10.29 21.51 -0.22
N LEU A 23 -9.40 20.66 0.27
CA LEU A 23 -8.05 20.50 -0.28
C LEU A 23 -8.07 19.83 -1.66
N ALA A 24 -9.07 18.98 -1.97
CA ALA A 24 -9.14 18.22 -3.21
C ALA A 24 -9.10 19.12 -4.47
N SER A 25 -9.86 20.20 -4.47
CA SER A 25 -9.90 21.13 -5.62
C SER A 25 -8.56 21.82 -5.84
N ILE A 26 -7.91 22.23 -4.76
CA ILE A 26 -6.59 22.88 -4.79
C ILE A 26 -5.55 21.88 -5.30
N LEU A 27 -5.56 20.66 -4.76
CA LEU A 27 -4.61 19.62 -5.16
C LEU A 27 -4.74 19.26 -6.64
N VAL A 28 -5.97 19.07 -7.14
CA VAL A 28 -6.20 18.77 -8.57
C VAL A 28 -5.65 19.87 -9.46
N SER A 29 -5.91 21.15 -9.12
CA SER A 29 -5.38 22.28 -9.88
C SER A 29 -3.85 22.29 -9.91
N LEU A 30 -3.20 22.07 -8.77
CA LEU A 30 -1.74 22.00 -8.68
C LEU A 30 -1.17 20.81 -9.49
N LEU A 31 -1.77 19.63 -9.40
CA LEU A 31 -1.31 18.45 -10.15
C LEU A 31 -1.42 18.68 -11.67
N LEU A 32 -2.46 19.35 -12.13
CA LEU A 32 -2.63 19.71 -13.55
C LEU A 32 -1.63 20.79 -13.99
N GLU A 33 -1.41 21.81 -13.18
CA GLU A 33 -0.43 22.87 -13.45
C GLU A 33 0.99 22.32 -13.59
N PHE A 34 1.39 21.43 -12.69
CA PHE A 34 2.69 20.75 -12.74
C PHE A 34 2.74 19.58 -13.72
N LYS A 35 1.66 19.34 -14.48
CA LYS A 35 1.56 18.23 -15.46
C LYS A 35 1.85 16.83 -14.86
N ILE A 36 1.48 16.63 -13.60
CA ILE A 36 1.60 15.35 -12.90
C ILE A 36 0.40 14.50 -13.30
N THR A 37 0.43 14.01 -14.54
CA THR A 37 -0.67 13.26 -15.16
C THR A 37 -0.20 11.94 -15.75
N ARG A 38 -1.11 10.99 -15.86
CA ARG A 38 -0.83 9.67 -16.45
C ARG A 38 -0.49 9.79 -17.92
N SER A 39 0.66 9.21 -18.32
CA SER A 39 1.08 9.17 -19.73
C SER A 39 0.63 7.87 -20.42
N ALA A 40 0.40 7.94 -21.75
CA ALA A 40 0.00 6.79 -22.55
C ALA A 40 1.07 5.67 -22.60
N GLU A 41 2.34 5.98 -22.38
CA GLU A 41 3.45 5.02 -22.42
C GLU A 41 3.38 3.92 -21.35
N TYR A 42 2.56 4.12 -20.30
CA TYR A 42 2.49 3.24 -19.12
C TYR A 42 1.37 2.20 -19.17
N ASP A 43 0.50 2.24 -20.18
CA ASP A 43 -0.67 1.37 -20.20
C ASP A 43 -0.44 0.15 -21.10
N PHE A 44 0.11 -0.94 -20.52
CA PHE A 44 0.26 -2.23 -21.20
C PHE A 44 -1.10 -2.86 -21.63
N THR A 45 -2.20 -2.25 -21.22
CA THR A 45 -3.55 -2.75 -21.41
C THR A 45 -4.35 -1.93 -22.42
N LEU A 46 -3.71 -0.99 -23.12
CA LEU A 46 -4.30 -0.14 -24.16
C LEU A 46 -5.00 -0.89 -25.31
N LYS A 47 -4.92 -2.22 -25.36
CA LYS A 47 -5.65 -3.05 -26.35
C LYS A 47 -7.16 -3.10 -26.16
N GLY A 48 -7.70 -2.50 -25.11
CA GLY A 48 -9.13 -2.49 -24.78
C GLY A 48 -9.76 -1.10 -24.72
N GLY A 49 -9.65 -0.26 -25.74
CA GLY A 49 -10.41 0.98 -26.02
C GLY A 49 -10.81 1.94 -24.89
N GLU A 50 -11.34 1.46 -23.78
CA GLU A 50 -11.85 2.28 -22.66
C GLU A 50 -10.75 2.93 -21.82
N ARG A 51 -9.52 2.45 -21.85
CA ARG A 51 -8.42 2.96 -21.02
C ARG A 51 -7.74 4.22 -21.57
N LEU A 52 -7.98 4.58 -22.81
CA LEU A 52 -7.55 5.86 -23.37
C LEU A 52 -8.10 7.04 -22.57
N PHE A 53 -9.26 6.89 -21.93
CA PHE A 53 -9.85 7.92 -21.05
C PHE A 53 -9.09 8.16 -19.73
N LYS A 54 -8.14 7.30 -19.35
CA LYS A 54 -7.30 7.49 -18.15
C LYS A 54 -6.05 8.32 -18.42
N VAL A 55 -5.67 8.50 -19.69
CA VAL A 55 -4.52 9.34 -20.09
C VAL A 55 -4.85 10.80 -19.82
N GLY A 56 -3.90 11.53 -19.24
CA GLY A 56 -4.08 12.96 -18.89
C GLY A 56 -4.77 13.20 -17.54
N LYS A 57 -5.26 12.15 -16.84
CA LYS A 57 -5.79 12.32 -15.48
C LYS A 57 -4.65 12.54 -14.49
N PRO A 58 -4.84 13.45 -13.49
CA PRO A 58 -3.88 13.63 -12.40
C PRO A 58 -3.64 12.31 -11.66
N ILE A 59 -2.38 12.01 -11.37
CA ILE A 59 -1.97 10.95 -10.44
C ILE A 59 -1.49 11.58 -9.14
N MET A 60 -1.17 10.77 -8.12
CA MET A 60 -0.79 11.21 -6.77
C MET A 60 -1.97 11.80 -5.96
N GLY A 61 -3.23 11.48 -6.33
CA GLY A 61 -4.40 11.89 -5.55
C GLY A 61 -4.40 11.38 -4.11
N GLY A 62 -3.69 10.29 -3.82
CA GLY A 62 -3.50 9.79 -2.46
C GLY A 62 -2.78 10.77 -1.52
N LEU A 63 -2.04 11.74 -2.07
CA LEU A 63 -1.42 12.82 -1.31
C LEU A 63 -2.46 13.63 -0.51
N LEU A 64 -3.68 13.76 -1.02
CA LEU A 64 -4.81 14.35 -0.32
C LEU A 64 -5.03 13.70 1.06
N VAL A 65 -5.13 12.38 1.06
CA VAL A 65 -5.38 11.61 2.30
C VAL A 65 -4.18 11.72 3.24
N ILE A 66 -2.96 11.55 2.72
CA ILE A 66 -1.71 11.62 3.50
C ILE A 66 -1.58 12.98 4.22
N ILE A 67 -1.80 14.09 3.50
CA ILE A 67 -1.68 15.44 4.07
C ILE A 67 -2.73 15.66 5.17
N VAL A 68 -3.99 15.36 4.88
CA VAL A 68 -5.09 15.59 5.84
C VAL A 68 -4.95 14.73 7.08
N VAL A 69 -4.63 13.44 6.92
CA VAL A 69 -4.42 12.53 8.04
C VAL A 69 -3.24 12.99 8.90
N THR A 70 -2.13 13.36 8.27
CA THR A 70 -0.94 13.86 9.00
C THR A 70 -1.28 15.15 9.75
N ALA A 71 -1.91 16.12 9.11
CA ALA A 71 -2.25 17.40 9.72
C ALA A 71 -3.19 17.23 10.93
N ILE A 72 -4.30 16.51 10.76
CA ILE A 72 -5.28 16.32 11.85
C ILE A 72 -4.66 15.50 13.00
N THR A 73 -3.89 14.44 12.67
CA THR A 73 -3.26 13.63 13.71
C THR A 73 -2.23 14.43 14.51
N LEU A 74 -1.40 15.23 13.86
CA LEU A 74 -0.41 16.05 14.54
C LEU A 74 -1.04 17.19 15.37
N LEU A 75 -2.19 17.72 14.95
CA LEU A 75 -2.87 18.80 15.64
C LEU A 75 -3.71 18.33 16.84
N PHE A 76 -4.37 17.17 16.71
CA PHE A 76 -5.42 16.78 17.67
C PHE A 76 -5.20 15.40 18.29
N ASN A 77 -4.38 14.52 17.70
CA ASN A 77 -4.11 13.16 18.20
C ASN A 77 -2.61 12.87 18.27
N CYS A 78 -1.85 13.86 18.75
CA CYS A 78 -0.39 13.81 18.77
C CYS A 78 0.10 13.03 19.99
N GLU A 79 -0.04 11.71 19.96
CA GLU A 79 0.43 10.83 21.02
C GLU A 79 1.76 10.18 20.65
N ARG A 80 2.84 10.60 21.34
CA ARG A 80 4.21 10.20 20.98
C ARG A 80 4.41 8.68 20.95
N SER A 81 3.72 7.95 21.82
CA SER A 81 3.88 6.49 21.93
C SER A 81 3.18 5.72 20.84
N TYR A 82 2.02 6.19 20.35
CA TYR A 82 1.13 5.40 19.49
C TYR A 82 0.88 5.97 18.10
N THR A 83 1.08 7.29 17.88
CA THR A 83 0.74 7.89 16.57
C THR A 83 1.97 8.33 15.76
N TYR A 84 3.10 8.67 16.40
CA TYR A 84 4.28 9.16 15.67
C TYR A 84 4.87 8.14 14.70
N VAL A 85 4.99 6.88 15.14
CA VAL A 85 5.59 5.85 14.27
C VAL A 85 4.66 5.48 13.11
N PRO A 86 3.35 5.21 13.33
CA PRO A 86 2.41 5.00 12.23
C PRO A 86 2.42 6.13 11.19
N ILE A 87 2.33 7.40 11.62
CA ILE A 87 2.39 8.55 10.71
C ILE A 87 3.75 8.68 10.04
N GLY A 88 4.84 8.46 10.78
CA GLY A 88 6.20 8.52 10.23
C GLY A 88 6.44 7.47 9.14
N VAL A 89 6.01 6.23 9.38
CA VAL A 89 6.15 5.14 8.40
C VAL A 89 5.20 5.32 7.22
N MET A 90 3.97 5.81 7.46
CA MET A 90 3.08 6.26 6.38
C MET A 90 3.77 7.32 5.52
N GLY A 91 4.40 8.32 6.13
CA GLY A 91 5.14 9.38 5.43
C GLY A 91 6.33 8.86 4.63
N ILE A 92 7.15 7.98 5.19
CA ILE A 92 8.28 7.34 4.47
C ILE A 92 7.78 6.55 3.27
N SER A 93 6.73 5.73 3.45
CA SER A 93 6.15 4.92 2.37
C SER A 93 5.48 5.79 1.30
N ALA A 94 4.80 6.86 1.71
CA ALA A 94 4.20 7.83 0.80
C ALA A 94 5.28 8.61 0.02
N PHE A 95 6.38 8.99 0.66
CA PHE A 95 7.51 9.63 -0.02
C PHE A 95 8.14 8.71 -1.06
N LEU A 96 8.32 7.42 -0.76
CA LEU A 96 8.75 6.43 -1.74
C LEU A 96 7.80 6.36 -2.92
N GLY A 97 6.48 6.30 -2.66
CA GLY A 97 5.46 6.29 -3.69
C GLY A 97 5.47 7.56 -4.54
N ALA A 98 5.60 8.74 -3.90
CA ALA A 98 5.71 10.01 -4.61
C ALA A 98 6.96 10.07 -5.51
N ALA A 99 8.09 9.57 -5.02
CA ALA A 99 9.31 9.49 -5.82
C ALA A 99 9.13 8.55 -7.03
N ASP A 100 8.44 7.41 -6.85
CA ASP A 100 8.14 6.50 -7.95
C ASP A 100 7.21 7.14 -8.98
N ASP A 101 6.10 7.76 -8.55
CA ASP A 101 5.17 8.48 -9.43
C ASP A 101 5.87 9.57 -10.23
N LEU A 102 6.69 10.43 -9.59
CA LEU A 102 7.42 11.52 -10.25
C LEU A 102 8.48 11.00 -11.22
N LEU A 103 9.24 9.97 -10.83
CA LEU A 103 10.23 9.37 -11.72
C LEU A 103 9.60 8.64 -12.90
N ASN A 104 8.40 8.10 -12.72
CA ASN A 104 7.63 7.50 -13.82
C ASN A 104 7.20 8.55 -14.85
N ILE A 105 6.88 9.77 -14.43
CA ILE A 105 6.46 10.86 -15.33
C ILE A 105 7.67 11.54 -15.98
N PHE A 106 8.59 12.03 -15.15
CA PHE A 106 9.69 12.91 -15.56
C PHE A 106 11.03 12.21 -15.75
N GLY A 107 11.18 10.98 -15.25
CA GLY A 107 12.44 10.25 -15.25
C GLY A 107 12.86 9.74 -16.63
N LYS A 108 14.15 9.42 -16.73
CA LYS A 108 14.74 8.73 -17.90
C LYS A 108 14.80 7.23 -17.64
N LYS A 109 14.66 6.41 -18.71
CA LYS A 109 14.83 4.95 -18.60
C LYS A 109 16.19 4.61 -17.97
N ARG A 110 16.16 3.94 -16.83
CA ARG A 110 17.35 3.47 -16.11
C ARG A 110 17.69 2.05 -16.56
N ARG A 111 18.93 1.82 -16.95
CA ARG A 111 19.42 0.48 -17.32
C ARG A 111 20.22 -0.11 -16.15
N ASN A 112 19.78 -1.25 -15.66
CA ASN A 112 20.58 -2.03 -14.71
C ASN A 112 21.71 -2.76 -15.40
N ARG A 113 22.84 -2.91 -14.70
CA ARG A 113 23.92 -3.78 -15.16
C ARG A 113 23.42 -5.22 -15.09
N THR A 114 23.66 -5.96 -16.17
CA THR A 114 23.33 -7.39 -16.20
C THR A 114 24.44 -8.20 -15.51
N LEU A 115 24.08 -9.32 -14.89
CA LEU A 115 25.04 -10.22 -14.24
C LEU A 115 26.19 -10.66 -15.21
N PRO A 116 25.89 -11.07 -16.46
CA PRO A 116 26.94 -11.39 -17.42
C PRO A 116 27.91 -10.23 -17.68
N MET A 117 27.38 -9.01 -17.79
CA MET A 117 28.21 -7.81 -17.98
C MET A 117 29.13 -7.55 -16.77
N THR A 118 28.63 -7.70 -15.55
CA THR A 118 29.43 -7.53 -14.34
C THR A 118 30.53 -8.58 -14.25
N LEU A 119 30.23 -9.85 -14.55
CA LEU A 119 31.21 -10.94 -14.57
C LEU A 119 32.27 -10.72 -15.65
N THR A 120 31.89 -10.24 -16.82
CA THR A 120 32.82 -9.88 -17.88
C THR A 120 33.75 -8.72 -17.46
N LEU A 121 33.21 -7.69 -16.81
CA LEU A 121 34.00 -6.56 -16.31
C LEU A 121 35.01 -6.99 -15.24
N ILE A 122 34.66 -7.93 -14.36
CA ILE A 122 35.59 -8.52 -13.38
C ILE A 122 36.73 -9.25 -14.09
N ARG A 123 36.47 -9.96 -15.20
CA ARG A 123 37.52 -10.74 -15.92
C ARG A 123 38.40 -9.85 -16.77
N VAL A 124 37.85 -8.88 -17.48
CA VAL A 124 38.54 -8.13 -18.55
C VAL A 124 39.26 -6.87 -18.03
N HIS A 125 38.78 -6.30 -16.89
CA HIS A 125 39.32 -5.00 -16.45
C HIS A 125 40.77 -5.12 -15.95
N LYS A 126 41.69 -4.28 -16.49
CA LYS A 126 43.12 -4.34 -16.17
C LYS A 126 43.46 -3.88 -14.75
N LYS A 127 42.70 -2.90 -14.18
CA LYS A 127 42.99 -2.28 -12.87
C LYS A 127 42.37 -3.14 -11.75
N TRP A 128 43.20 -3.59 -10.81
CA TRP A 128 42.82 -4.49 -9.72
C TRP A 128 41.71 -3.89 -8.78
N TYR A 129 41.81 -2.57 -8.46
CA TYR A 129 40.83 -1.90 -7.60
C TYR A 129 39.43 -1.83 -8.24
N VAL A 130 39.35 -1.74 -9.56
CA VAL A 130 38.09 -1.78 -10.29
C VAL A 130 37.49 -3.19 -10.29
N ARG A 131 38.34 -4.23 -10.40
CA ARG A 131 37.89 -5.62 -10.22
C ARG A 131 37.32 -5.84 -8.82
N LEU A 132 38.04 -5.35 -7.79
CA LEU A 132 37.59 -5.42 -6.41
C LEU A 132 36.22 -4.74 -6.22
N TRP A 133 36.05 -3.54 -6.80
CA TRP A 133 34.75 -2.84 -6.80
C TRP A 133 33.62 -3.67 -7.41
N TYR A 134 33.85 -4.33 -8.55
CA TYR A 134 32.83 -5.19 -9.17
C TYR A 134 32.57 -6.46 -8.37
N ILE A 135 33.58 -7.02 -7.70
CA ILE A 135 33.41 -8.15 -6.79
C ILE A 135 32.56 -7.73 -5.57
N LEU A 136 32.86 -6.60 -4.95
CA LEU A 136 32.09 -6.06 -3.82
C LEU A 136 30.65 -5.71 -4.20
N THR A 137 30.41 -5.28 -5.44
CA THR A 137 29.07 -4.98 -5.95
C THR A 137 28.35 -6.20 -6.55
N LEU A 138 29.00 -7.37 -6.62
CA LEU A 138 28.40 -8.60 -7.16
C LEU A 138 27.15 -9.06 -6.38
N PRO A 139 27.17 -9.09 -5.02
CA PRO A 139 25.96 -9.45 -4.25
C PRO A 139 24.79 -8.50 -4.57
N TRP A 140 25.07 -7.23 -4.73
CA TRP A 140 24.08 -6.22 -5.15
C TRP A 140 23.51 -6.52 -6.55
N THR A 141 24.36 -6.88 -7.51
CA THR A 141 23.93 -7.23 -8.87
C THR A 141 23.10 -8.52 -8.88
N ILE A 142 23.42 -9.49 -8.02
CA ILE A 142 22.64 -10.71 -7.83
C ILE A 142 21.26 -10.37 -7.23
N PHE A 143 21.23 -9.54 -6.19
CA PHE A 143 20.00 -9.05 -5.59
C PHE A 143 19.12 -8.31 -6.60
N GLN A 144 19.68 -7.42 -7.40
CA GLN A 144 18.98 -6.74 -8.49
C GLN A 144 18.38 -7.72 -9.50
N ARG A 145 19.09 -8.78 -9.85
CA ARG A 145 18.60 -9.81 -10.79
C ARG A 145 17.47 -10.64 -10.17
N SER A 146 17.61 -11.07 -8.91
CA SER A 146 16.58 -11.87 -8.25
C SER A 146 15.28 -11.08 -8.07
N THR A 147 15.38 -9.81 -7.68
CA THR A 147 14.22 -8.93 -7.50
C THR A 147 13.58 -8.49 -8.81
N SER A 148 14.35 -8.41 -9.91
CA SER A 148 13.80 -8.07 -11.23
C SER A 148 12.76 -9.09 -11.75
N VAL A 149 12.74 -10.29 -11.17
CA VAL A 149 11.73 -11.33 -11.47
C VAL A 149 10.36 -10.98 -10.87
N LEU A 150 10.34 -10.21 -9.79
CA LEU A 150 9.13 -9.82 -9.06
C LEU A 150 8.48 -8.55 -9.62
N GLY A 151 9.20 -7.80 -10.47
CA GLY A 151 8.72 -6.53 -11.03
C GLY A 151 8.22 -6.63 -12.45
N SER A 152 7.21 -5.86 -12.76
CA SER A 152 6.84 -5.50 -14.13
C SER A 152 7.95 -4.62 -14.75
N HIS A 153 8.09 -4.63 -16.03
CA HIS A 153 9.15 -4.05 -16.87
C HIS A 153 9.82 -2.78 -16.35
N PRO A 154 11.12 -2.60 -16.65
CA PRO A 154 11.88 -1.41 -16.27
C PRO A 154 11.27 -0.17 -16.94
N GLY A 155 10.45 0.54 -16.19
CA GLY A 155 9.97 1.86 -16.54
C GLY A 155 11.00 2.94 -16.26
N LYS A 156 10.56 4.16 -16.17
CA LYS A 156 11.34 5.33 -15.75
C LYS A 156 11.44 5.45 -14.21
N GLY A 157 10.59 4.74 -13.47
CA GLY A 157 10.41 4.84 -12.01
C GLY A 157 11.53 4.26 -11.15
N VAL A 158 11.23 4.12 -9.86
CA VAL A 158 12.11 3.50 -8.87
C VAL A 158 12.32 2.02 -9.22
N LEU A 159 13.55 1.55 -9.19
CA LEU A 159 13.85 0.16 -9.50
C LEU A 159 13.31 -0.77 -8.41
N VAL A 160 12.84 -1.96 -8.77
CA VAL A 160 12.18 -2.91 -7.86
C VAL A 160 13.00 -3.15 -6.58
N HIS A 161 14.30 -3.32 -6.70
CA HIS A 161 15.18 -3.54 -5.54
C HIS A 161 15.32 -2.28 -4.65
N GLU A 162 15.31 -1.07 -5.23
CA GLU A 162 15.31 0.20 -4.48
C GLU A 162 13.99 0.34 -3.72
N LYS A 163 12.86 0.02 -4.37
CA LYS A 163 11.51 0.01 -3.77
C LYS A 163 11.42 -0.97 -2.59
N LEU A 164 11.94 -2.19 -2.78
CA LEU A 164 11.96 -3.21 -1.73
C LEU A 164 12.84 -2.81 -0.54
N LEU A 165 13.97 -2.16 -0.75
CA LEU A 165 14.83 -1.69 0.34
C LEU A 165 14.18 -0.60 1.19
N LEU A 166 13.53 0.38 0.55
CA LEU A 166 12.85 1.44 1.29
C LEU A 166 11.62 0.92 2.03
N GLN A 167 10.88 -0.03 1.44
CA GLN A 167 9.79 -0.73 2.13
C GLN A 167 10.31 -1.59 3.29
N PHE A 168 11.46 -2.26 3.12
CA PHE A 168 12.13 -2.98 4.20
C PHE A 168 12.51 -2.04 5.34
N LEU A 169 13.04 -0.85 5.05
CA LEU A 169 13.35 0.16 6.07
C LEU A 169 12.09 0.58 6.84
N ALA A 170 10.99 0.85 6.13
CA ALA A 170 9.70 1.17 6.76
C ALA A 170 9.22 0.02 7.67
N GLY A 171 9.31 -1.22 7.20
CA GLY A 171 9.01 -2.42 7.98
C GLY A 171 9.94 -2.61 9.18
N ALA A 172 11.23 -2.35 9.04
CA ALA A 172 12.22 -2.45 10.11
C ALA A 172 11.98 -1.41 11.22
N ILE A 173 11.63 -0.17 10.86
CA ILE A 173 11.26 0.87 11.83
C ILE A 173 10.00 0.43 12.61
N THR A 174 9.00 -0.11 11.90
CA THR A 174 7.79 -0.65 12.53
C THR A 174 8.11 -1.80 13.47
N ALA A 175 8.92 -2.77 13.03
CA ALA A 175 9.32 -3.92 13.83
C ALA A 175 10.09 -3.51 15.09
N TRP A 176 11.03 -2.57 14.94
CA TRP A 176 11.75 -2.00 16.07
C TRP A 176 10.80 -1.34 17.07
N TRP A 177 9.84 -0.55 16.60
CA TRP A 177 8.87 0.11 17.45
C TRP A 177 7.97 -0.88 18.18
N ILE A 178 7.41 -1.86 17.49
CA ILE A 178 6.55 -2.89 18.07
C ILE A 178 7.34 -3.70 19.10
N TYR A 179 8.55 -4.13 18.78
CA TYR A 179 9.34 -5.00 19.65
C TYR A 179 9.90 -4.27 20.87
N PHE A 180 10.50 -3.09 20.70
CA PHE A 180 11.23 -2.42 21.78
C PHE A 180 10.44 -1.32 22.50
N LYS A 181 9.39 -0.77 21.91
CA LYS A 181 8.66 0.38 22.45
C LYS A 181 7.27 0.09 22.94
N LEU A 182 6.53 -0.80 22.30
CA LEU A 182 5.17 -1.13 22.74
C LEU A 182 5.14 -2.12 23.90
N GLY A 183 6.17 -2.97 24.02
CA GLY A 183 6.33 -3.87 25.15
C GLY A 183 6.06 -5.35 24.86
N PRO A 184 6.30 -6.24 25.86
CA PRO A 184 6.31 -7.70 25.65
C PRO A 184 4.99 -8.30 25.15
N GLN A 185 3.86 -7.67 25.44
CA GLN A 185 2.54 -8.11 24.99
C GLN A 185 2.39 -8.12 23.47
N TRP A 186 3.18 -7.32 22.74
CA TRP A 186 3.21 -7.32 21.26
C TRP A 186 4.21 -8.33 20.67
N HIS A 187 4.93 -9.09 21.51
CA HIS A 187 5.72 -10.25 21.06
C HIS A 187 4.87 -11.50 20.85
N THR A 188 3.57 -11.38 21.09
CA THR A 188 2.59 -12.43 20.92
C THR A 188 1.71 -12.18 19.70
N LEU A 189 1.25 -13.27 19.08
CA LEU A 189 0.25 -13.24 18.04
C LEU A 189 -1.10 -13.64 18.66
N TRP A 190 -2.06 -12.77 18.60
CA TRP A 190 -3.43 -13.08 19.00
C TRP A 190 -4.11 -13.95 17.94
N ILE A 191 -4.73 -15.05 18.35
CA ILE A 191 -5.48 -15.97 17.52
C ILE A 191 -6.93 -15.99 18.01
N PRO A 192 -7.93 -15.75 17.12
CA PRO A 192 -9.34 -15.85 17.51
C PRO A 192 -9.62 -17.22 18.14
N PHE A 193 -10.39 -17.22 19.24
CA PHE A 193 -10.82 -18.41 20.00
C PHE A 193 -9.71 -19.17 20.76
N ASP A 194 -8.42 -18.93 20.46
CA ASP A 194 -7.29 -19.68 21.03
C ASP A 194 -6.39 -18.81 21.93
N GLY A 195 -6.53 -17.48 21.85
CA GLY A 195 -5.82 -16.53 22.70
C GLY A 195 -4.48 -16.10 22.11
N PHE A 196 -3.40 -16.08 22.93
CA PHE A 196 -2.11 -15.51 22.53
C PHE A 196 -1.02 -16.58 22.42
N VAL A 197 -0.35 -16.62 21.24
CA VAL A 197 0.82 -17.43 20.97
C VAL A 197 2.07 -16.57 20.97
N SER A 198 3.06 -16.91 21.77
CA SER A 198 4.33 -16.19 21.82
C SER A 198 5.16 -16.44 20.57
N LEU A 199 5.50 -15.39 19.84
CA LEU A 199 6.42 -15.43 18.69
C LEU A 199 7.83 -14.99 19.06
N SER A 200 8.00 -14.33 20.22
CA SER A 200 9.29 -13.78 20.63
C SER A 200 9.92 -12.94 19.50
N TRP A 201 11.19 -13.15 19.16
CA TRP A 201 11.90 -12.41 18.11
C TRP A 201 11.38 -12.65 16.68
N TRP A 202 10.62 -13.74 16.43
CA TRP A 202 10.01 -14.00 15.13
C TRP A 202 8.97 -12.98 14.70
N ILE A 203 8.49 -12.15 15.64
CA ILE A 203 7.61 -11.03 15.33
C ILE A 203 8.31 -10.01 14.41
N ILE A 204 9.63 -9.83 14.53
CA ILE A 204 10.40 -8.85 13.74
C ILE A 204 10.31 -9.15 12.24
N PRO A 205 10.73 -10.33 11.75
CA PRO A 205 10.61 -10.64 10.31
C PRO A 205 9.16 -10.69 9.86
N LEU A 206 8.22 -11.11 10.69
CA LEU A 206 6.80 -11.10 10.38
C LEU A 206 6.28 -9.68 10.12
N VAL A 207 6.59 -8.74 11.00
CA VAL A 207 6.19 -7.32 10.86
C VAL A 207 6.77 -6.72 9.58
N ILE A 208 8.06 -6.91 9.34
CA ILE A 208 8.71 -6.42 8.11
C ILE A 208 8.00 -6.96 6.88
N PHE A 209 7.76 -8.27 6.83
CA PHE A 209 7.07 -8.92 5.73
C PHE A 209 5.66 -8.36 5.52
N LEU A 210 4.87 -8.22 6.59
CA LEU A 210 3.48 -7.75 6.50
C LEU A 210 3.38 -6.30 6.05
N VAL A 211 4.26 -5.40 6.54
CA VAL A 211 4.29 -4.00 6.08
C VAL A 211 4.60 -3.95 4.57
N MET A 212 5.64 -4.65 4.14
CA MET A 212 6.02 -4.70 2.72
C MET A 212 4.91 -5.33 1.86
N PHE A 213 4.36 -6.46 2.30
CA PHE A 213 3.35 -7.19 1.54
C PHE A 213 2.05 -6.39 1.42
N THR A 214 1.56 -5.81 2.52
CA THR A 214 0.30 -5.05 2.52
C THR A 214 0.43 -3.78 1.68
N ALA A 215 1.54 -3.04 1.78
CA ALA A 215 1.78 -1.86 0.95
C ALA A 215 1.72 -2.21 -0.54
N ASN A 216 2.39 -3.29 -0.95
CA ASN A 216 2.34 -3.75 -2.34
C ASN A 216 0.97 -4.32 -2.74
N ALA A 217 0.25 -4.99 -1.83
CA ALA A 217 -1.08 -5.53 -2.09
C ALA A 217 -2.10 -4.41 -2.38
N VAL A 218 -2.06 -3.33 -1.60
CA VAL A 218 -2.87 -2.13 -1.85
C VAL A 218 -2.51 -1.48 -3.18
N ASN A 219 -1.20 -1.40 -3.50
CA ASN A 219 -0.73 -0.84 -4.76
C ASN A 219 -1.20 -1.67 -5.98
N ILE A 220 -1.19 -3.00 -5.89
CA ILE A 220 -1.69 -3.88 -6.95
C ILE A 220 -3.20 -3.70 -7.17
N ALA A 221 -3.96 -3.38 -6.14
CA ALA A 221 -5.40 -3.18 -6.24
C ALA A 221 -5.81 -1.82 -6.85
N ASP A 222 -4.89 -0.86 -7.01
CA ASP A 222 -5.17 0.46 -7.61
C ASP A 222 -5.19 0.42 -9.16
N GLY A 223 -5.91 -0.55 -9.71
CA GLY A 223 -6.04 -0.72 -11.17
C GLY A 223 -7.33 -0.12 -11.76
N LEU A 224 -8.40 -0.02 -10.97
CA LEU A 224 -9.71 0.48 -11.38
C LEU A 224 -10.11 1.71 -10.58
N ASP A 225 -10.83 2.65 -11.23
CA ASP A 225 -11.32 3.86 -10.58
C ASP A 225 -12.26 3.49 -9.41
N GLY A 226 -11.93 3.96 -8.19
CA GLY A 226 -12.68 3.66 -6.96
C GLY A 226 -12.30 2.39 -6.23
N LEU A 227 -11.62 1.42 -6.85
CA LEU A 227 -11.39 0.11 -6.24
C LEU A 227 -10.53 0.22 -4.98
N ALA A 228 -9.34 0.76 -5.07
CA ALA A 228 -8.43 0.88 -3.93
C ALA A 228 -8.97 1.85 -2.87
N GLY A 229 -9.45 3.03 -3.28
CA GLY A 229 -9.97 4.05 -2.36
C GLY A 229 -11.17 3.57 -1.55
N GLY A 230 -12.17 3.00 -2.19
CA GLY A 230 -13.37 2.49 -1.52
C GLY A 230 -13.09 1.25 -0.66
N SER A 231 -12.21 0.35 -1.11
CA SER A 231 -11.80 -0.79 -0.28
C SER A 231 -11.02 -0.33 0.96
N LEU A 232 -10.12 0.65 0.85
CA LEU A 232 -9.44 1.25 2.01
C LEU A 232 -10.43 1.93 2.95
N LEU A 233 -11.42 2.66 2.42
CA LEU A 233 -12.48 3.28 3.23
C LEU A 233 -13.20 2.23 4.08
N ILE A 234 -13.63 1.13 3.48
CA ILE A 234 -14.32 0.02 4.16
C ILE A 234 -13.39 -0.61 5.21
N THR A 235 -12.11 -0.85 4.86
CA THR A 235 -11.10 -1.41 5.78
C THR A 235 -10.89 -0.51 6.99
N PHE A 236 -10.67 0.81 6.79
CA PHE A 236 -10.42 1.73 7.90
C PHE A 236 -11.67 2.00 8.74
N ALA A 237 -12.87 1.90 8.16
CA ALA A 237 -14.12 1.89 8.93
C ALA A 237 -14.19 0.68 9.88
N GLY A 238 -13.90 -0.51 9.37
CA GLY A 238 -13.81 -1.72 10.20
C GLY A 238 -12.72 -1.66 11.26
N LEU A 239 -11.55 -1.13 10.88
CA LEU A 239 -10.44 -0.97 11.82
C LEU A 239 -10.73 0.07 12.91
N THR A 240 -11.48 1.12 12.58
CA THR A 240 -12.00 2.07 13.58
C THR A 240 -12.89 1.37 14.59
N ALA A 241 -13.81 0.53 14.11
CA ALA A 241 -14.70 -0.25 14.99
C ALA A 241 -13.91 -1.22 15.88
N ILE A 242 -12.95 -1.97 15.32
CA ILE A 242 -12.10 -2.91 16.08
C ILE A 242 -11.27 -2.16 17.12
N SER A 243 -10.62 -1.06 16.75
CA SER A 243 -9.81 -0.25 17.68
C SER A 243 -10.66 0.31 18.81
N TRP A 244 -11.90 0.69 18.54
CA TRP A 244 -12.85 1.17 19.55
C TRP A 244 -13.28 0.06 20.49
N ILE A 245 -13.59 -1.13 19.98
CA ILE A 245 -13.92 -2.33 20.78
C ILE A 245 -12.77 -2.70 21.69
N GLU A 246 -11.53 -2.65 21.20
CA GLU A 246 -10.29 -2.94 21.94
C GLU A 246 -9.89 -1.80 22.93
N GLY A 247 -10.65 -0.69 22.98
CA GLY A 247 -10.36 0.44 23.86
C GLY A 247 -9.07 1.20 23.49
N ARG A 248 -8.58 1.10 22.26
CA ARG A 248 -7.35 1.74 21.78
C ARG A 248 -7.63 3.13 21.24
N ALA A 249 -7.80 4.12 22.13
CA ALA A 249 -8.28 5.46 21.79
C ALA A 249 -7.46 6.13 20.67
N ALA A 250 -6.13 6.18 20.77
CA ALA A 250 -5.27 6.82 19.77
C ALA A 250 -5.43 6.22 18.38
N PHE A 251 -5.54 4.90 18.28
CA PHE A 251 -5.78 4.20 17.00
C PHE A 251 -7.20 4.37 16.50
N THR A 252 -8.19 4.41 17.38
CA THR A 252 -9.59 4.70 17.01
C THR A 252 -9.68 6.07 16.33
N LEU A 253 -9.08 7.10 16.91
CA LEU A 253 -9.07 8.45 16.37
C LEU A 253 -8.27 8.54 15.05
N LEU A 254 -7.11 7.88 14.99
CA LEU A 254 -6.29 7.84 13.76
C LEU A 254 -7.04 7.14 12.61
N ASN A 255 -7.61 5.96 12.86
CA ASN A 255 -8.33 5.20 11.84
C ASN A 255 -9.59 5.94 11.37
N ALA A 256 -10.33 6.59 12.28
CA ALA A 256 -11.46 7.44 11.95
C ALA A 256 -11.07 8.64 11.09
N THR A 257 -9.90 9.26 11.38
CA THR A 257 -9.35 10.35 10.56
C THR A 257 -9.04 9.87 9.13
N VAL A 258 -8.42 8.70 8.99
CA VAL A 258 -8.15 8.08 7.67
C VAL A 258 -9.45 7.78 6.94
N MET A 259 -10.41 7.17 7.62
CA MET A 259 -11.75 6.88 7.08
C MET A 259 -12.41 8.15 6.55
N GLY A 260 -12.41 9.24 7.33
CA GLY A 260 -12.98 10.52 6.91
C GLY A 260 -12.32 11.11 5.67
N ALA A 261 -10.99 11.14 5.63
CA ALA A 261 -10.25 11.61 4.45
C ALA A 261 -10.52 10.74 3.21
N LEU A 262 -10.67 9.42 3.40
CA LEU A 262 -11.00 8.49 2.32
C LEU A 262 -12.43 8.65 1.79
N ILE A 263 -13.39 9.14 2.60
CA ILE A 263 -14.74 9.50 2.10
C ILE A 263 -14.61 10.55 1.00
N ALA A 264 -13.92 11.64 1.28
CA ALA A 264 -13.71 12.70 0.30
C ALA A 264 -12.89 12.23 -0.90
N TYR A 265 -11.80 11.49 -0.65
CA TYR A 265 -10.99 10.91 -1.73
C TYR A 265 -11.84 10.04 -2.66
N THR A 266 -12.60 9.10 -2.11
CA THR A 266 -13.41 8.14 -2.88
C THR A 266 -14.49 8.85 -3.69
N TYR A 267 -15.11 9.90 -3.14
CA TYR A 267 -16.08 10.72 -3.87
C TYR A 267 -15.52 11.22 -5.20
N PHE A 268 -14.27 11.68 -5.23
CA PHE A 268 -13.62 12.15 -6.46
C PHE A 268 -12.98 11.05 -7.30
N ASN A 269 -12.74 9.87 -6.74
CA ASN A 269 -12.07 8.75 -7.40
C ASN A 269 -13.04 7.71 -7.99
N VAL A 270 -14.35 7.77 -7.65
CA VAL A 270 -15.37 6.93 -8.32
C VAL A 270 -15.43 7.29 -9.80
N LYS A 271 -15.65 6.29 -10.66
CA LYS A 271 -15.68 6.45 -12.13
C LYS A 271 -16.80 7.38 -12.59
N PRO A 272 -16.51 8.39 -13.42
CA PRO A 272 -15.20 8.72 -13.99
C PRO A 272 -14.32 9.48 -12.99
N ALA A 273 -13.20 8.89 -12.57
CA ALA A 273 -12.32 9.49 -11.58
C ALA A 273 -11.74 10.82 -12.04
N ARG A 274 -11.72 11.81 -11.14
CA ARG A 274 -11.06 13.12 -11.36
C ARG A 274 -9.54 13.03 -11.20
N PHE A 275 -9.06 12.13 -10.35
CA PHE A 275 -7.65 11.82 -10.12
C PHE A 275 -7.48 10.37 -9.63
N GLN A 276 -6.28 9.82 -9.78
CA GLN A 276 -5.92 8.48 -9.33
C GLN A 276 -5.08 8.53 -8.07
N MET A 277 -5.11 7.45 -7.26
CA MET A 277 -4.40 7.40 -5.98
C MET A 277 -2.88 7.55 -6.15
N GLY A 278 -2.32 6.81 -7.08
CA GLY A 278 -0.88 6.73 -7.29
C GLY A 278 -0.16 5.95 -6.20
N ASP A 279 1.12 5.69 -6.45
CA ASP A 279 1.97 4.95 -5.52
C ASP A 279 2.12 5.69 -4.17
N VAL A 280 2.04 7.02 -4.17
CA VAL A 280 2.08 7.85 -2.95
C VAL A 280 0.99 7.46 -1.95
N GLY A 281 -0.24 7.28 -2.42
CA GLY A 281 -1.36 6.91 -1.56
C GLY A 281 -1.36 5.43 -1.20
N THR A 282 -1.17 4.57 -2.19
CA THR A 282 -1.29 3.11 -2.00
C THR A 282 -0.21 2.55 -1.08
N LEU A 283 1.05 2.98 -1.25
CA LEU A 283 2.14 2.53 -0.38
C LEU A 283 2.02 3.13 1.02
N GLY A 284 1.68 4.42 1.14
CA GLY A 284 1.51 5.09 2.43
C GLY A 284 0.37 4.49 3.25
N LEU A 285 -0.82 4.37 2.68
CA LEU A 285 -2.00 3.83 3.36
C LEU A 285 -1.93 2.32 3.60
N GLY A 286 -1.30 1.57 2.68
CA GLY A 286 -1.07 0.14 2.86
C GLY A 286 -0.11 -0.16 4.01
N ALA A 287 0.98 0.61 4.15
CA ALA A 287 1.88 0.52 5.29
C ALA A 287 1.17 0.91 6.61
N LEU A 288 0.40 2.01 6.60
CA LEU A 288 -0.37 2.46 7.76
C LEU A 288 -1.40 1.40 8.21
N LEU A 289 -2.09 0.78 7.26
CA LEU A 289 -3.03 -0.32 7.54
C LEU A 289 -2.34 -1.46 8.28
N ALA A 290 -1.20 -1.95 7.76
CA ALA A 290 -0.46 -3.03 8.38
C ALA A 290 -0.03 -2.67 9.81
N ILE A 291 0.54 -1.47 10.00
CA ILE A 291 1.00 -1.01 11.31
C ILE A 291 -0.14 -0.92 12.31
N ASN A 292 -1.26 -0.31 11.93
CA ASN A 292 -2.37 -0.08 12.85
C ASN A 292 -3.00 -1.41 13.32
N VAL A 293 -3.16 -2.40 12.42
CA VAL A 293 -3.67 -3.73 12.78
C VAL A 293 -2.70 -4.46 13.72
N MET A 294 -1.39 -4.36 13.47
CA MET A 294 -0.38 -4.97 14.34
C MET A 294 -0.28 -4.26 15.69
N ALA A 295 -0.38 -2.94 15.71
CA ALA A 295 -0.28 -2.14 16.92
C ALA A 295 -1.47 -2.33 17.89
N ILE A 296 -2.63 -2.74 17.39
CA ILE A 296 -3.76 -3.18 18.25
C ILE A 296 -3.72 -4.68 18.57
N ASN A 297 -2.65 -5.37 18.20
CA ASN A 297 -2.41 -6.80 18.37
C ASN A 297 -3.45 -7.73 17.73
N LYS A 298 -3.98 -7.34 16.55
CA LYS A 298 -4.93 -8.13 15.76
C LYS A 298 -4.34 -8.55 14.41
N THR A 299 -3.05 -8.86 14.39
CA THR A 299 -2.26 -9.15 13.17
C THR A 299 -2.90 -10.19 12.26
N ILE A 300 -3.47 -11.26 12.82
CA ILE A 300 -4.14 -12.33 12.07
C ILE A 300 -5.36 -11.83 11.29
N LEU A 301 -6.01 -10.76 11.74
CA LEU A 301 -7.15 -10.19 11.04
C LEU A 301 -6.74 -9.39 9.79
N LEU A 302 -5.47 -9.08 9.61
CA LEU A 302 -4.99 -8.25 8.51
C LEU A 302 -5.39 -8.80 7.12
N PRO A 303 -5.25 -10.11 6.79
CA PRO A 303 -5.72 -10.65 5.51
C PRO A 303 -7.25 -10.63 5.36
N VAL A 304 -8.00 -10.70 6.46
CA VAL A 304 -9.47 -10.67 6.44
C VAL A 304 -9.95 -9.23 6.27
N LEU A 305 -9.41 -8.29 7.04
CA LEU A 305 -9.66 -6.85 6.93
C LEU A 305 -9.28 -6.28 5.57
N GLY A 306 -8.17 -6.75 5.00
CA GLY A 306 -7.66 -6.34 3.70
C GLY A 306 -8.01 -7.31 2.56
N PHE A 307 -9.08 -8.10 2.67
CA PHE A 307 -9.36 -9.25 1.83
C PHE A 307 -9.14 -9.01 0.34
N ILE A 308 -9.71 -7.95 -0.22
CA ILE A 308 -9.56 -7.63 -1.65
C ILE A 308 -8.09 -7.38 -2.01
N PHE A 309 -7.34 -6.65 -1.21
CA PHE A 309 -5.93 -6.37 -1.47
C PHE A 309 -5.10 -7.66 -1.50
N TYR A 310 -5.34 -8.53 -0.52
CA TYR A 310 -4.62 -9.80 -0.40
C TYR A 310 -4.95 -10.76 -1.54
N ILE A 311 -6.23 -10.90 -1.93
CA ILE A 311 -6.62 -11.79 -3.03
C ILE A 311 -6.11 -11.29 -4.39
N GLU A 312 -6.06 -9.97 -4.60
CA GLU A 312 -5.45 -9.36 -5.78
C GLU A 312 -3.95 -9.67 -5.85
N ALA A 313 -3.21 -9.45 -4.77
CA ALA A 313 -1.79 -9.75 -4.70
C ALA A 313 -1.50 -11.26 -4.86
N ILE A 314 -2.26 -12.11 -4.17
CA ILE A 314 -2.13 -13.58 -4.28
C ILE A 314 -2.41 -14.03 -5.71
N SER A 315 -3.39 -13.44 -6.40
CA SER A 315 -3.68 -13.79 -7.79
C SER A 315 -2.50 -13.53 -8.73
N VAL A 316 -1.73 -12.45 -8.48
CA VAL A 316 -0.51 -12.14 -9.23
C VAL A 316 0.58 -13.15 -8.93
N ILE A 317 0.80 -13.47 -7.66
CA ILE A 317 1.82 -14.46 -7.22
C ILE A 317 1.52 -15.82 -7.85
N LEU A 318 0.28 -16.29 -7.76
CA LEU A 318 -0.15 -17.56 -8.36
C LEU A 318 0.02 -17.55 -9.88
N GLN A 319 -0.36 -16.47 -10.56
CA GLN A 319 -0.20 -16.34 -12.00
C GLN A 319 1.28 -16.46 -12.43
N VAL A 320 2.18 -15.75 -11.71
CA VAL A 320 3.62 -15.81 -11.97
C VAL A 320 4.16 -17.23 -11.73
N PHE A 321 3.75 -17.87 -10.63
CA PHE A 321 4.12 -19.23 -10.29
C PHE A 321 3.70 -20.23 -11.38
N PHE A 322 2.41 -20.24 -11.75
CA PHE A 322 1.87 -21.16 -12.77
C PHE A 322 2.51 -20.94 -14.14
N ARG A 323 2.73 -19.67 -14.52
CA ARG A 323 3.39 -19.35 -15.80
C ARG A 323 4.84 -19.81 -15.83
N ARG A 324 5.56 -19.68 -14.70
CA ARG A 324 7.01 -20.00 -14.64
C ARG A 324 7.29 -21.50 -14.48
N PHE A 325 6.53 -22.17 -13.61
CA PHE A 325 6.81 -23.57 -13.24
C PHE A 325 5.95 -24.57 -14.01
N LEU A 326 4.75 -24.19 -14.41
CA LEU A 326 3.79 -25.08 -15.09
C LEU A 326 3.56 -24.72 -16.57
N GLY A 327 4.22 -23.66 -17.07
CA GLY A 327 4.12 -23.22 -18.47
C GLY A 327 2.72 -22.75 -18.92
N ARG A 328 1.75 -22.66 -18.00
CA ARG A 328 0.36 -22.29 -18.31
C ARG A 328 -0.11 -21.09 -17.48
N ARG A 329 -1.15 -20.40 -17.97
CA ARG A 329 -1.80 -19.31 -17.22
C ARG A 329 -2.92 -19.89 -16.34
N LEU A 330 -2.96 -19.49 -15.06
CA LEU A 330 -4.07 -19.82 -14.15
C LEU A 330 -5.29 -18.92 -14.44
N PHE A 331 -5.06 -17.61 -14.52
CA PHE A 331 -6.06 -16.61 -14.85
C PHE A 331 -5.85 -16.12 -16.28
N LYS A 332 -6.91 -15.67 -16.96
CA LYS A 332 -6.80 -15.03 -18.28
C LYS A 332 -5.87 -13.82 -18.22
N MET A 333 -6.01 -13.03 -17.17
CA MET A 333 -5.16 -11.89 -16.81
C MET A 333 -5.08 -11.77 -15.27
N SER A 334 -4.00 -11.24 -14.72
CA SER A 334 -3.84 -10.91 -13.31
C SER A 334 -3.40 -9.45 -13.19
N PRO A 335 -3.77 -8.72 -12.13
CA PRO A 335 -4.60 -9.11 -10.97
C PRO A 335 -6.06 -9.52 -11.31
N LEU A 336 -6.84 -9.96 -10.30
CA LEU A 336 -8.20 -10.51 -10.51
C LEU A 336 -9.17 -9.51 -11.15
N HIS A 337 -9.11 -8.24 -10.81
CA HIS A 337 -9.97 -7.24 -11.44
C HIS A 337 -9.80 -7.23 -12.97
N HIS A 338 -8.57 -7.38 -13.47
CA HIS A 338 -8.31 -7.50 -14.91
C HIS A 338 -8.83 -8.81 -15.52
N HIS A 339 -8.89 -9.88 -14.72
CA HIS A 339 -9.51 -11.13 -15.17
C HIS A 339 -11.00 -10.93 -15.48
N PHE A 340 -11.72 -10.18 -14.64
CA PHE A 340 -13.14 -9.89 -14.84
C PHE A 340 -13.38 -8.88 -15.98
N GLU A 341 -12.53 -7.86 -16.12
CA GLU A 341 -12.55 -6.97 -17.29
C GLU A 341 -12.40 -7.78 -18.59
N PHE A 342 -11.44 -8.70 -18.61
CA PHE A 342 -11.23 -9.58 -19.77
C PHE A 342 -12.42 -10.50 -20.06
N LYS A 343 -13.27 -10.76 -19.07
CA LYS A 343 -14.54 -11.47 -19.21
C LYS A 343 -15.70 -10.58 -19.67
N GLY A 344 -15.45 -9.29 -19.90
CA GLY A 344 -16.44 -8.33 -20.37
C GLY A 344 -17.29 -7.68 -19.27
N TRP A 345 -16.85 -7.73 -18.01
CA TRP A 345 -17.53 -6.98 -16.96
C TRP A 345 -17.11 -5.50 -17.03
N SER A 346 -18.08 -4.58 -16.83
CA SER A 346 -17.76 -3.17 -16.72
C SER A 346 -16.98 -2.87 -15.42
N GLU A 347 -16.18 -1.81 -15.44
CA GLU A 347 -15.35 -1.39 -14.30
C GLU A 347 -16.21 -1.16 -13.05
N GLU A 348 -17.33 -0.47 -13.20
CA GLU A 348 -18.27 -0.18 -12.11
C GLU A 348 -18.84 -1.46 -11.50
N ARG A 349 -19.19 -2.44 -12.34
CA ARG A 349 -19.73 -3.73 -11.89
C ARG A 349 -18.69 -4.49 -11.06
N ILE A 350 -17.42 -4.43 -11.46
CA ILE A 350 -16.32 -5.09 -10.72
C ILE A 350 -16.13 -4.40 -9.39
N VAL A 351 -15.98 -3.07 -9.39
CA VAL A 351 -15.69 -2.28 -8.19
C VAL A 351 -16.80 -2.43 -7.14
N MET A 352 -18.08 -2.28 -7.53
CA MET A 352 -19.19 -2.41 -6.60
C MET A 352 -19.29 -3.81 -5.99
N ARG A 353 -19.07 -4.88 -6.79
CA ARG A 353 -19.09 -6.24 -6.25
C ARG A 353 -17.91 -6.52 -5.33
N PHE A 354 -16.75 -6.00 -5.66
CA PHE A 354 -15.57 -6.13 -4.81
C PHE A 354 -15.76 -5.40 -3.48
N TRP A 355 -16.36 -4.21 -3.47
CA TRP A 355 -16.72 -3.52 -2.23
C TRP A 355 -17.68 -4.31 -1.36
N LEU A 356 -18.72 -4.92 -1.95
CA LEU A 356 -19.69 -5.73 -1.19
C LEU A 356 -19.03 -6.98 -0.58
N ILE A 357 -18.22 -7.69 -1.36
CA ILE A 357 -17.46 -8.84 -0.85
C ILE A 357 -16.49 -8.39 0.25
N HIS A 358 -15.77 -7.29 0.01
CA HIS A 358 -14.83 -6.76 0.98
C HIS A 358 -15.49 -6.35 2.29
N PHE A 359 -16.61 -5.66 2.21
CA PHE A 359 -17.43 -5.28 3.37
C PHE A 359 -17.87 -6.50 4.18
N PHE A 360 -18.30 -7.58 3.51
CA PHE A 360 -18.64 -8.82 4.17
C PHE A 360 -17.45 -9.41 4.97
N PHE A 361 -16.26 -9.41 4.39
CA PHE A 361 -15.05 -9.87 5.10
C PHE A 361 -14.65 -8.94 6.25
N VAL A 362 -14.85 -7.64 6.11
CA VAL A 362 -14.63 -6.69 7.20
C VAL A 362 -15.60 -6.94 8.37
N LEU A 363 -16.87 -7.27 8.08
CA LEU A 363 -17.82 -7.69 9.15
C LEU A 363 -17.35 -8.97 9.86
N ILE A 364 -16.82 -9.96 9.11
CA ILE A 364 -16.22 -11.17 9.71
C ILE A 364 -15.01 -10.77 10.58
N ALA A 365 -14.17 -9.85 10.15
CA ALA A 365 -13.03 -9.43 10.93
C ALA A 365 -13.43 -8.73 12.24
N ILE A 366 -14.47 -7.89 12.20
CA ILE A 366 -15.03 -7.25 13.41
C ILE A 366 -15.59 -8.33 14.36
N TRP A 367 -16.36 -9.27 13.84
CA TRP A 367 -16.91 -10.36 14.65
C TRP A 367 -15.81 -11.24 15.27
N LEU A 368 -14.78 -11.60 14.49
CA LEU A 368 -13.64 -12.36 14.98
C LEU A 368 -12.86 -11.59 16.06
N SER A 369 -12.78 -10.26 15.96
CA SER A 369 -12.03 -9.46 16.94
C SER A 369 -12.62 -9.48 18.33
N MET A 370 -13.92 -9.82 18.45
CA MET A 370 -14.66 -9.87 19.71
C MET A 370 -14.50 -11.22 20.45
N ASN A 371 -13.92 -12.22 19.77
CA ASN A 371 -13.74 -13.59 20.30
C ASN A 371 -12.24 -13.88 20.52
#